data_6ed955557ec9971060a14c918bb8c181
#
_entry.id   6ed955557ec9971060a14c918bb8c181
#
_cell.length_a   1.000
_cell.length_b   1.000
_cell.length_c   1.000
_cell.angle_alpha   90.00
_cell.angle_beta   90.00
_cell.angle_gamma   90.00
#
_symmetry.space_group_name_H-M   'P 1'
#
loop_
_entity.id
_entity.type
_entity.pdbx_description
1 polymer ?
#
loop_
_entity_poly.entity_id
_entity_poly.type
_entity_poly.pdbx_seq_one_letter_code
_entity_poly.pdbx_strand_id
1 'polypeptide(L)'
;MKFNHIGIPTTDRFDGEIDLPHLSMTVSDHQSNPFGIQWQRYWDGAPYPDLVKTVPHVAFEVDNLAEALAGQEVIIAPNSPSQGVTVAFIKVAGAPVELLEIDRSVRKGSFEQLHRLCR
;
A
#
# COMPACT_ATOMS: atom_id res chain seq x y z
N MET A 1 15.86 1.37 -4.67
CA MET A 1 14.39 1.33 -4.61
C MET A 1 13.90 0.20 -5.49
N LYS A 2 12.95 -0.58 -4.98
CA LYS A 2 12.49 -1.79 -5.69
C LYS A 2 10.98 -1.71 -5.89
N PHE A 3 10.53 -1.91 -7.12
CA PHE A 3 9.10 -1.94 -7.44
C PHE A 3 8.39 -3.04 -6.62
N ASN A 4 7.26 -2.71 -6.02
CA ASN A 4 6.46 -3.66 -5.25
C ASN A 4 5.11 -3.94 -5.94
N HIS A 5 4.31 -2.90 -6.16
CA HIS A 5 3.01 -3.08 -6.79
C HIS A 5 2.48 -1.75 -7.33
N ILE A 6 1.37 -1.85 -8.07
CA ILE A 6 0.56 -0.70 -8.46
C ILE A 6 -0.79 -0.86 -7.80
N GLY A 7 -1.20 0.14 -7.00
CA GLY A 7 -2.53 0.20 -6.41
C GLY A 7 -3.47 0.93 -7.34
N ILE A 8 -4.57 0.29 -7.73
CA ILE A 8 -5.57 0.89 -8.62
C ILE A 8 -6.90 0.97 -7.89
N PRO A 9 -7.34 2.19 -7.52
CA PRO A 9 -8.64 2.39 -6.90
C PRO A 9 -9.77 2.03 -7.88
N THR A 10 -10.80 1.40 -7.36
CA THR A 10 -12.01 1.08 -8.13
C THR A 10 -13.21 1.09 -7.22
N THR A 11 -14.39 1.37 -7.76
CA THR A 11 -15.67 1.20 -7.06
C THR A 11 -16.32 -0.13 -7.43
N ASP A 12 -15.75 -0.86 -8.38
CA ASP A 12 -16.28 -2.12 -8.85
C ASP A 12 -15.83 -3.29 -7.98
N ARG A 13 -16.53 -4.39 -8.04
CA ARG A 13 -16.09 -5.64 -7.47
C ARG A 13 -15.06 -6.28 -8.38
N PHE A 14 -14.19 -7.10 -7.78
CA PHE A 14 -13.12 -7.78 -8.53
C PHE A 14 -12.90 -9.19 -7.95
N ASP A 15 -12.27 -10.04 -8.73
CA ASP A 15 -11.96 -11.41 -8.28
C ASP A 15 -10.91 -11.40 -7.17
N GLY A 16 -11.06 -12.33 -6.23
CA GLY A 16 -10.10 -12.48 -5.15
C GLY A 16 -10.14 -11.37 -4.10
N GLU A 17 -11.33 -10.82 -3.86
CA GLU A 17 -11.51 -9.77 -2.85
C GLU A 17 -11.10 -10.24 -1.47
N ILE A 18 -10.30 -9.41 -0.80
CA ILE A 18 -9.87 -9.62 0.58
C ILE A 18 -10.23 -8.36 1.36
N ASP A 19 -11.10 -8.52 2.37
CA ASP A 19 -11.51 -7.40 3.21
C ASP A 19 -10.46 -7.14 4.28
N LEU A 20 -10.08 -5.87 4.42
CA LEU A 20 -9.17 -5.39 5.45
C LEU A 20 -9.89 -4.35 6.32
N PRO A 21 -10.74 -4.80 7.27
CA PRO A 21 -11.57 -3.87 8.06
C PRO A 21 -10.77 -2.83 8.82
N HIS A 22 -9.59 -3.20 9.31
CA HIS A 22 -8.72 -2.28 10.05
C HIS A 22 -8.17 -1.16 9.17
N LEU A 23 -8.22 -1.31 7.86
CA LEU A 23 -7.79 -0.30 6.88
C LEU A 23 -8.98 0.32 6.13
N SER A 24 -10.21 -0.10 6.42
CA SER A 24 -11.42 0.37 5.74
C SER A 24 -11.34 0.23 4.23
N MET A 25 -10.86 -0.93 3.77
CA MET A 25 -10.72 -1.19 2.33
C MET A 25 -10.77 -2.68 2.02
N THR A 26 -11.06 -2.97 0.76
CA THR A 26 -11.02 -4.32 0.18
C THR A 26 -9.97 -4.31 -0.93
N VAL A 27 -9.12 -5.32 -0.95
CA VAL A 27 -8.00 -5.37 -1.90
C VAL A 27 -7.92 -6.73 -2.59
N SER A 28 -7.18 -6.76 -3.71
CA SER A 28 -6.70 -8.01 -4.31
C SER A 28 -5.24 -8.25 -3.92
N ASP A 29 -4.77 -9.48 -4.12
CA ASP A 29 -3.36 -9.80 -3.92
C ASP A 29 -2.58 -9.40 -5.17
N HIS A 30 -1.65 -8.45 -5.03
CA HIS A 30 -0.85 -7.97 -6.16
C HIS A 30 0.05 -9.08 -6.75
N GLN A 31 0.29 -10.15 -6.01
CA GLN A 31 1.07 -11.28 -6.50
C GLN A 31 0.23 -12.26 -7.34
N SER A 32 -1.08 -12.03 -7.44
CA SER A 32 -1.97 -12.88 -8.25
C SER A 32 -1.87 -12.63 -9.76
N ASN A 33 -1.11 -11.63 -10.18
CA ASN A 33 -0.87 -11.34 -11.60
C ASN A 33 0.59 -10.92 -11.82
N PRO A 34 1.10 -11.04 -13.06
CA PRO A 34 2.52 -10.77 -13.32
C PRO A 34 2.87 -9.28 -13.34
N PHE A 35 1.88 -8.39 -13.28
CA PHE A 35 2.10 -6.94 -13.39
C PHE A 35 2.15 -6.25 -12.04
N GLY A 36 1.90 -6.97 -10.95
CA GLY A 36 1.87 -6.39 -9.62
C GLY A 36 0.68 -5.48 -9.37
N ILE A 37 -0.44 -5.72 -10.05
CA ILE A 37 -1.65 -4.90 -9.88
C ILE A 37 -2.39 -5.34 -8.62
N GLN A 38 -2.67 -4.37 -7.75
CA GLN A 38 -3.56 -4.54 -6.62
C GLN A 38 -4.77 -3.66 -6.81
N TRP A 39 -5.93 -4.26 -7.01
CA TRP A 39 -7.21 -3.54 -7.02
C TRP A 39 -7.54 -3.12 -5.59
N GLN A 40 -8.08 -1.91 -5.43
CA GLN A 40 -8.37 -1.34 -4.11
C GLN A 40 -9.73 -0.67 -4.14
N ARG A 41 -10.65 -1.16 -3.30
CA ARG A 41 -11.94 -0.51 -3.10
C ARG A 41 -11.97 0.05 -1.69
N TYR A 42 -11.88 1.37 -1.59
CA TYR A 42 -11.97 2.05 -0.30
C TYR A 42 -13.42 2.09 0.16
N TRP A 43 -13.64 1.78 1.43
CA TRP A 43 -14.98 1.83 2.01
C TRP A 43 -15.40 3.28 2.22
N ASP A 44 -16.71 3.52 2.30
CA ASP A 44 -17.24 4.86 2.56
C ASP A 44 -16.67 5.39 3.87
N GLY A 45 -16.19 6.64 3.84
CA GLY A 45 -15.59 7.26 5.01
C GLY A 45 -14.17 6.80 5.35
N ALA A 46 -13.52 6.01 4.50
CA ALA A 46 -12.13 5.60 4.72
C ALA A 46 -11.24 6.84 4.90
N PRO A 47 -10.40 6.88 5.97
CA PRO A 47 -9.71 8.11 6.38
C PRO A 47 -8.41 8.33 5.61
N TYR A 48 -8.48 8.36 4.29
CA TYR A 48 -7.32 8.62 3.43
C TYR A 48 -7.55 9.87 2.59
N PRO A 49 -6.49 10.55 2.16
CA PRO A 49 -6.63 11.66 1.23
C PRO A 49 -7.35 11.24 -0.06
N ASP A 50 -8.14 12.14 -0.63
CA ASP A 50 -8.86 11.86 -1.88
C ASP A 50 -7.91 11.43 -3.00
N LEU A 51 -6.72 12.00 -3.08
CA LEU A 51 -5.72 11.63 -4.06
C LEU A 51 -5.41 10.12 -4.00
N VAL A 52 -5.25 9.59 -2.80
CA VAL A 52 -4.95 8.15 -2.60
C VAL A 52 -6.16 7.28 -2.95
N LYS A 53 -7.36 7.77 -2.67
CA LYS A 53 -8.59 7.00 -2.90
C LYS A 53 -9.06 6.99 -4.36
N THR A 54 -8.53 7.90 -5.19
CA THR A 54 -9.06 8.10 -6.54
C THR A 54 -8.04 7.97 -7.65
N VAL A 55 -6.75 8.10 -7.35
CA VAL A 55 -5.67 8.06 -8.35
C VAL A 55 -4.81 6.83 -8.12
N PRO A 56 -4.48 6.06 -9.17
CA PRO A 56 -3.54 4.94 -9.04
C PRO A 56 -2.20 5.39 -8.48
N HIS A 57 -1.57 4.53 -7.67
CA HIS A 57 -0.24 4.81 -7.13
C HIS A 57 0.72 3.67 -7.41
N VAL A 58 1.99 4.02 -7.56
CA VAL A 58 3.08 3.05 -7.64
C VAL A 58 3.68 2.90 -6.25
N ALA A 59 3.95 1.67 -5.85
CA ALA A 59 4.55 1.36 -4.55
C ALA A 59 5.95 0.80 -4.73
N PHE A 60 6.90 1.35 -3.98
CA PHE A 60 8.31 0.92 -3.98
C PHE A 60 8.75 0.51 -2.60
N GLU A 61 9.51 -0.57 -2.54
CA GLU A 61 10.22 -0.95 -1.32
C GLU A 61 11.52 -0.15 -1.22
N VAL A 62 11.80 0.39 -0.03
CA VAL A 62 13.02 1.15 0.28
C VAL A 62 13.73 0.52 1.48
N ASP A 63 15.03 0.72 1.58
CA ASP A 63 15.81 0.18 2.69
C ASP A 63 15.61 0.99 3.97
N ASN A 64 15.42 2.29 3.84
CA ASN A 64 15.24 3.19 4.99
C ASN A 64 14.16 4.21 4.65
N LEU A 65 12.98 4.06 5.27
CA LEU A 65 11.84 4.92 4.98
C LEU A 65 12.09 6.36 5.39
N ALA A 66 12.69 6.58 6.55
CA ALA A 66 12.97 7.94 7.03
C ALA A 66 13.86 8.70 6.05
N GLU A 67 14.90 8.06 5.53
CA GLU A 67 15.77 8.67 4.52
C GLU A 67 15.03 8.94 3.22
N ALA A 68 14.21 7.98 2.79
CA ALA A 68 13.44 8.11 1.55
C ALA A 68 12.42 9.25 1.61
N LEU A 69 11.90 9.54 2.80
CA LEU A 69 10.90 10.61 2.98
C LEU A 69 11.53 12.00 3.11
N ALA A 70 12.83 12.10 3.35
CA ALA A 70 13.47 13.40 3.54
C ALA A 70 13.31 14.28 2.30
N GLY A 71 12.78 15.49 2.49
CA GLY A 71 12.56 16.43 1.39
C GLY A 71 11.33 16.14 0.54
N GLN A 72 10.54 15.12 0.87
CA GLN A 72 9.34 14.76 0.11
C GLN A 72 8.09 15.40 0.73
N GLU A 73 7.07 15.58 -0.10
CA GLU A 73 5.75 16.01 0.38
C GLU A 73 4.98 14.78 0.87
N VAL A 74 4.96 14.57 2.19
CA VAL A 74 4.31 13.41 2.80
C VAL A 74 2.81 13.68 2.92
N ILE A 75 1.98 12.81 2.36
CA ILE A 75 0.52 12.93 2.42
C ILE A 75 -0.13 11.88 3.32
N ILE A 76 0.56 10.77 3.60
CA ILE A 76 0.19 9.84 4.67
C ILE A 76 1.47 9.53 5.44
N ALA A 77 1.45 9.88 6.73
CA ALA A 77 2.60 9.67 7.61
C ALA A 77 2.90 8.17 7.78
N PRO A 78 4.15 7.82 8.12
CA PRO A 78 4.51 6.41 8.34
C PRO A 78 3.56 5.71 9.30
N ASN A 79 3.11 4.53 8.90
CA ASN A 79 2.22 3.68 9.68
C ASN A 79 2.45 2.23 9.30
N SER A 80 1.97 1.31 10.13
CA SER A 80 2.19 -0.13 9.92
C SER A 80 0.86 -0.83 9.68
N PRO A 81 0.49 -1.09 8.41
CA PRO A 81 -0.74 -1.82 8.10
C PRO A 81 -0.68 -3.29 8.49
N SER A 82 0.54 -3.84 8.61
CA SER A 82 0.77 -5.18 9.13
C SER A 82 2.10 -5.23 9.85
N GLN A 83 2.29 -6.26 10.67
CA GLN A 83 3.52 -6.42 11.44
C GLN A 83 4.73 -6.55 10.51
N GLY A 84 5.77 -5.77 10.77
CA GLY A 84 7.00 -5.78 9.98
C GLY A 84 6.93 -4.97 8.69
N VAL A 85 5.81 -4.30 8.42
CA VAL A 85 5.67 -3.45 7.25
C VAL A 85 5.34 -2.04 7.70
N THR A 86 6.15 -1.07 7.28
CA THR A 86 5.90 0.35 7.53
C THR A 86 5.75 1.03 6.19
N VAL A 87 4.68 1.80 6.03
CA VAL A 87 4.37 2.47 4.77
C VAL A 87 4.15 3.96 4.99
N ALA A 88 4.39 4.72 3.93
CA ALA A 88 4.02 6.14 3.87
C ALA A 88 3.65 6.47 2.43
N PHE A 89 2.88 7.53 2.24
CA PHE A 89 2.57 8.05 0.91
C PHE A 89 3.15 9.45 0.77
N ILE A 90 3.74 9.71 -0.39
CA ILE A 90 4.23 11.02 -0.80
C ILE A 90 3.50 11.46 -2.06
N LYS A 91 3.55 12.77 -2.35
CA LYS A 91 3.04 13.31 -3.60
C LYS A 91 4.22 13.77 -4.45
N VAL A 92 4.32 13.24 -5.67
CA VAL A 92 5.41 13.55 -6.60
C VAL A 92 4.79 14.05 -7.90
N ALA A 93 5.00 15.31 -8.23
CA ALA A 93 4.45 15.93 -9.43
C ALA A 93 2.92 15.70 -9.54
N GLY A 94 2.22 15.75 -8.42
CA GLY A 94 0.77 15.54 -8.36
C GLY A 94 0.34 14.08 -8.27
N ALA A 95 1.25 13.12 -8.38
CA ALA A 95 0.92 11.70 -8.30
C ALA A 95 1.18 11.13 -6.91
N PRO A 96 0.31 10.24 -6.40
CA PRO A 96 0.60 9.54 -5.15
C PRO A 96 1.62 8.43 -5.37
N VAL A 97 2.58 8.31 -4.47
CA VAL A 97 3.59 7.25 -4.47
C VAL A 97 3.65 6.66 -3.07
N GLU A 98 3.57 5.33 -2.99
CA GLU A 98 3.71 4.62 -1.72
C GLU A 98 5.14 4.14 -1.56
N LEU A 99 5.69 4.32 -0.35
CA LEU A 99 7.01 3.80 0.00
C LEU A 99 6.84 2.81 1.15
N LEU A 100 7.48 1.63 1.03
CA LEU A 100 7.39 0.56 2.02
C LEU A 100 8.78 0.21 2.53
N GLU A 101 8.88 0.05 3.84
CA GLU A 101 10.04 -0.57 4.46
C GLU A 101 9.60 -1.87 5.09
N ILE A 102 10.25 -2.98 4.73
CA ILE A 102 9.85 -4.32 5.14
C ILE A 102 10.93 -4.91 6.02
N ASP A 103 10.58 -5.24 7.25
CA ASP A 103 11.46 -5.96 8.18
C ASP A 103 11.21 -7.46 8.01
N ARG A 104 12.08 -8.12 7.24
CA ARG A 104 11.94 -9.54 6.94
C ARG A 104 12.40 -10.44 8.09
N SER A 105 12.94 -9.87 9.16
CA SER A 105 13.26 -10.61 10.36
C SER A 105 12.02 -10.94 11.19
N VAL A 106 10.91 -10.25 10.92
CA VAL A 106 9.65 -10.51 11.61
C VAL A 106 9.16 -11.90 11.26
N ARG A 107 8.77 -12.67 12.30
CA ARG A 107 8.31 -14.04 12.13
C ARG A 107 7.03 -14.07 11.30
N LYS A 108 7.01 -14.97 10.31
CA LYS A 108 5.81 -15.27 9.56
C LYS A 108 4.81 -16.05 10.42
N GLY A 109 3.57 -16.05 10.01
CA GLY A 109 2.50 -16.73 10.72
C GLY A 109 1.16 -16.17 10.27
N SER A 110 0.29 -15.84 11.23
CA SER A 110 -1.04 -15.32 10.94
C SER A 110 -1.03 -14.03 10.09
N PHE A 111 0.08 -13.32 10.08
CA PHE A 111 0.22 -12.07 9.32
C PHE A 111 0.82 -12.27 7.93
N GLU A 112 1.15 -13.47 7.54
CA GLU A 112 1.85 -13.71 6.28
C GLU A 112 1.04 -13.20 5.08
N GLN A 113 -0.27 -13.42 5.07
CA GLN A 113 -1.12 -12.94 4.01
C GLN A 113 -1.13 -11.42 3.92
N LEU A 114 -1.19 -10.73 5.07
CA LEU A 114 -1.13 -9.27 5.10
C LEU A 114 0.21 -8.77 4.60
N HIS A 115 1.30 -9.45 4.94
CA HIS A 115 2.62 -9.12 4.40
C HIS A 115 2.62 -9.18 2.87
N ARG A 116 2.04 -10.22 2.29
CA ARG A 116 1.96 -10.33 0.82
C ARG A 116 1.14 -9.21 0.21
N LEU A 117 0.06 -8.79 0.86
CA LEU A 117 -0.81 -7.73 0.36
C LEU A 117 -0.17 -6.36 0.45
N CYS A 118 0.70 -6.14 1.43
CA CYS A 118 1.28 -4.83 1.71
C CYS A 118 2.67 -4.63 1.10
N ARG A 119 3.33 -5.68 0.67
CA ARG A 119 4.69 -5.54 0.14
C ARG A 119 4.80 -5.70 -1.39
#